data_6cd87166b45b77c4e8b2d23cd435b583
#
_entry.id   6cd87166b45b77c4e8b2d23cd435b583
#
_cell.length_a   1.000
_cell.length_b   1.000
_cell.length_c   1.000
_cell.angle_alpha   90.00
_cell.angle_beta   90.00
_cell.angle_gamma   90.00
#
_symmetry.space_group_name_H-M   'P 1'
#
loop_
_entity.id
_entity.type
_entity.pdbx_description
1 polymer ?
#
loop_
_entity_poly.entity_id
_entity_poly.type
_entity_poly.pdbx_seq_one_letter_code
_entity_poly.pdbx_strand_id
1 'polypeptide(L)'
;MSRNRLENLDPEKQRILFEAATKEFAKNGFDGASLNQILKQSGMSKSSLYYYFDDKADLFVTLVERTAALLFKHVGHFDLDELTADNFWNYFEERYGQAVTFISNNGWVIRFGAIFYALRGDPKRGSATNRLFQTARSWVEAIIRKGQSLGIVRNDLPESLLVDS
;
A
#
# COMPACT_ATOMS: atom_id res chain seq x y z
N MET A 1 -13.68 -10.62 -6.22
CA MET A 1 -13.89 -11.18 -7.59
C MET A 1 -13.27 -10.34 -8.70
N SER A 2 -13.00 -9.03 -8.53
CA SER A 2 -12.41 -8.16 -9.57
C SER A 2 -10.94 -8.47 -9.89
N ARG A 3 -10.13 -8.91 -8.93
CA ARG A 3 -8.68 -9.13 -9.09
C ARG A 3 -8.33 -10.16 -10.18
N ASN A 4 -9.03 -11.29 -10.27
CA ASN A 4 -8.80 -12.30 -11.33
C ASN A 4 -9.07 -11.76 -12.74
N ARG A 5 -9.95 -10.75 -12.87
CA ARG A 5 -10.26 -10.16 -14.17
C ARG A 5 -9.14 -9.23 -14.64
N LEU A 6 -8.54 -8.49 -13.68
CA LEU A 6 -7.46 -7.55 -14.00
C LEU A 6 -6.20 -8.26 -14.53
N GLU A 7 -5.91 -9.47 -14.05
CA GLU A 7 -4.80 -10.29 -14.53
C GLU A 7 -4.93 -10.65 -16.02
N ASN A 8 -6.18 -10.67 -16.54
CA ASN A 8 -6.45 -10.93 -17.94
C ASN A 8 -6.38 -9.66 -18.83
N LEU A 9 -6.21 -8.47 -18.22
CA LEU A 9 -5.98 -7.25 -19.01
C LEU A 9 -4.55 -7.25 -19.55
N ASP A 10 -4.42 -6.90 -20.82
CA ASP A 10 -3.12 -6.73 -21.45
C ASP A 10 -2.15 -5.91 -20.59
N PRO A 11 -0.90 -6.37 -20.35
CA PRO A 11 0.04 -5.72 -19.44
C PRO A 11 0.32 -4.26 -19.77
N GLU A 12 0.38 -3.90 -21.06
CA GLU A 12 0.62 -2.54 -21.48
C GLU A 12 -0.59 -1.64 -21.21
N LYS A 13 -1.80 -2.14 -21.41
CA LYS A 13 -3.03 -1.43 -21.03
C LYS A 13 -3.13 -1.26 -19.51
N GLN A 14 -2.72 -2.27 -18.73
CA GLN A 14 -2.63 -2.13 -17.28
C GLN A 14 -1.67 -1.01 -16.88
N ARG A 15 -0.47 -0.98 -17.48
CA ARG A 15 0.55 0.03 -17.20
C ARG A 15 0.02 1.43 -17.49
N ILE A 16 -0.57 1.65 -18.65
CA ILE A 16 -1.12 2.95 -19.07
C ILE A 16 -2.26 3.39 -18.12
N LEU A 17 -3.19 2.48 -17.80
CA LEU A 17 -4.28 2.77 -16.87
C LEU A 17 -3.74 3.20 -15.48
N PHE A 18 -2.81 2.43 -14.93
CA PHE A 18 -2.28 2.71 -13.60
C PHE A 18 -1.42 3.97 -13.57
N GLU A 19 -0.68 4.28 -14.62
CA GLU A 19 0.03 5.58 -14.74
C GLU A 19 -0.94 6.76 -14.79
N ALA A 20 -1.99 6.67 -15.60
CA ALA A 20 -3.02 7.71 -15.68
C ALA A 20 -3.72 7.91 -14.33
N ALA A 21 -4.12 6.82 -13.67
CA ALA A 21 -4.77 6.87 -12.38
C ALA A 21 -3.83 7.40 -11.27
N THR A 22 -2.58 6.96 -11.25
CA THR A 22 -1.56 7.46 -10.32
C THR A 22 -1.38 8.96 -10.43
N LYS A 23 -1.24 9.49 -11.65
CA LYS A 23 -1.11 10.94 -11.90
C LYS A 23 -2.34 11.70 -11.45
N GLU A 24 -3.52 11.19 -11.74
CA GLU A 24 -4.78 11.85 -11.41
C GLU A 24 -5.00 11.91 -9.89
N PHE A 25 -4.84 10.79 -9.19
CA PHE A 25 -4.97 10.75 -7.73
C PHE A 25 -3.88 11.57 -7.03
N ALA A 26 -2.63 11.47 -7.47
CA ALA A 26 -1.53 12.22 -6.85
C ALA A 26 -1.70 13.73 -7.01
N LYS A 27 -2.33 14.21 -8.11
CA LYS A 27 -2.55 15.61 -8.37
C LYS A 27 -3.77 16.16 -7.62
N ASN A 28 -4.89 15.43 -7.65
CA ASN A 28 -6.20 15.96 -7.27
C ASN A 28 -6.74 15.36 -5.95
N GLY A 29 -6.00 14.44 -5.32
CA GLY A 29 -6.48 13.68 -4.16
C GLY A 29 -7.57 12.68 -4.55
N PHE A 30 -8.13 11.99 -3.56
CA PHE A 30 -9.18 10.99 -3.84
C PHE A 30 -10.48 11.66 -4.32
N ASP A 31 -10.97 12.67 -3.61
CA ASP A 31 -12.28 13.29 -3.91
C ASP A 31 -12.25 14.06 -5.23
N GLY A 32 -11.18 14.81 -5.49
CA GLY A 32 -11.01 15.60 -6.71
C GLY A 32 -10.63 14.79 -7.95
N ALA A 33 -10.19 13.55 -7.81
CA ALA A 33 -9.80 12.71 -8.92
C ALA A 33 -11.00 12.33 -9.80
N SER A 34 -10.83 12.48 -11.11
CA SER A 34 -11.85 12.26 -12.14
C SER A 34 -11.61 10.96 -12.90
N LEU A 35 -12.52 9.98 -12.79
CA LEU A 35 -12.49 8.77 -13.62
C LEU A 35 -12.53 9.09 -15.11
N ASN A 36 -13.24 10.15 -15.53
CA ASN A 36 -13.27 10.53 -16.93
C ASN A 36 -11.90 11.00 -17.45
N GLN A 37 -11.11 11.68 -16.61
CA GLN A 37 -9.73 12.04 -16.98
C GLN A 37 -8.83 10.81 -17.07
N ILE A 38 -8.98 9.87 -16.14
CA ILE A 38 -8.26 8.59 -16.17
C ILE A 38 -8.59 7.83 -17.46
N LEU A 39 -9.88 7.72 -17.81
CA LEU A 39 -10.33 7.07 -19.04
C LEU A 39 -9.74 7.73 -20.29
N LYS A 40 -9.79 9.07 -20.35
CA LYS A 40 -9.23 9.83 -21.47
C LYS A 40 -7.73 9.61 -21.64
N GLN A 41 -6.97 9.59 -20.54
CA GLN A 41 -5.52 9.42 -20.55
C GLN A 41 -5.10 7.98 -20.83
N SER A 42 -5.87 6.99 -20.35
CA SER A 42 -5.58 5.58 -20.56
C SER A 42 -6.10 5.01 -21.88
N GLY A 43 -6.96 5.75 -22.59
CA GLY A 43 -7.63 5.25 -23.80
C GLY A 43 -8.65 4.14 -23.50
N MET A 44 -9.01 3.93 -22.24
CA MET A 44 -9.93 2.89 -21.81
C MET A 44 -11.38 3.38 -21.90
N SER A 45 -12.31 2.52 -22.33
CA SER A 45 -13.73 2.83 -22.28
C SER A 45 -14.29 2.75 -20.86
N LYS A 46 -15.38 3.49 -20.60
CA LYS A 46 -16.06 3.46 -19.30
C LYS A 46 -16.57 2.05 -18.94
N SER A 47 -17.14 1.34 -19.90
CA SER A 47 -17.60 -0.05 -19.71
C SER A 47 -16.46 -0.99 -19.38
N SER A 48 -15.29 -0.82 -20.03
CA SER A 48 -14.10 -1.60 -19.74
C SER A 48 -13.58 -1.34 -18.32
N LEU A 49 -13.54 -0.09 -17.86
CA LEU A 49 -13.11 0.22 -16.49
C LEU A 49 -14.01 -0.47 -15.45
N TYR A 50 -15.34 -0.34 -15.59
CA TYR A 50 -16.31 -0.95 -14.65
C TYR A 50 -16.39 -2.48 -14.78
N TYR A 51 -15.82 -3.07 -15.80
CA TYR A 51 -15.63 -4.52 -15.85
C TYR A 51 -14.54 -4.98 -14.87
N TYR A 52 -13.51 -4.16 -14.65
CA TYR A 52 -12.38 -4.48 -13.76
C TYR A 52 -12.54 -3.93 -12.34
N PHE A 53 -13.17 -2.78 -12.18
CA PHE A 53 -13.28 -2.06 -10.90
C PHE A 53 -14.74 -1.71 -10.61
N ASP A 54 -15.16 -1.97 -9.39
CA ASP A 54 -16.52 -1.68 -8.96
C ASP A 54 -16.79 -0.16 -8.89
N ASP A 55 -15.80 0.60 -8.41
CA ASP A 55 -15.87 2.06 -8.29
C ASP A 55 -14.46 2.71 -8.26
N LYS A 56 -14.45 4.03 -8.00
CA LYS A 56 -13.22 4.82 -7.84
C LYS A 56 -12.38 4.33 -6.65
N ALA A 57 -13.03 3.89 -5.57
CA ALA A 57 -12.33 3.42 -4.39
C ALA A 57 -11.62 2.08 -4.65
N ASP A 58 -12.26 1.16 -5.37
CA ASP A 58 -11.67 -0.12 -5.77
C ASP A 58 -10.43 0.09 -6.67
N LEU A 59 -10.51 1.00 -7.64
CA LEU A 59 -9.34 1.39 -8.45
C LEU A 59 -8.22 1.97 -7.59
N PHE A 60 -8.54 2.87 -6.64
CA PHE A 60 -7.55 3.49 -5.76
C PHE A 60 -6.87 2.46 -4.86
N VAL A 61 -7.64 1.57 -4.23
CA VAL A 61 -7.12 0.51 -3.38
C VAL A 61 -6.20 -0.43 -4.16
N THR A 62 -6.59 -0.79 -5.37
CA THR A 62 -5.76 -1.61 -6.26
C THR A 62 -4.41 -0.92 -6.55
N LEU A 63 -4.41 0.40 -6.76
CA LEU A 63 -3.17 1.17 -6.92
C LEU A 63 -2.30 1.14 -5.66
N VAL A 64 -2.90 1.31 -4.49
CA VAL A 64 -2.16 1.25 -3.20
C VAL A 64 -1.55 -0.12 -3.00
N GLU A 65 -2.30 -1.20 -3.27
CA GLU A 65 -1.79 -2.57 -3.18
C GLU A 65 -0.61 -2.83 -4.13
N ARG A 66 -0.71 -2.35 -5.38
CA ARG A 66 0.40 -2.45 -6.34
C ARG A 66 1.62 -1.65 -5.90
N THR A 67 1.40 -0.45 -5.35
CA THR A 67 2.48 0.38 -4.81
C THR A 67 3.16 -0.32 -3.64
N ALA A 68 2.39 -0.89 -2.72
CA ALA A 68 2.93 -1.67 -1.62
C ALA A 68 3.72 -2.89 -2.12
N ALA A 69 3.21 -3.62 -3.11
CA ALA A 69 3.92 -4.76 -3.70
C ALA A 69 5.25 -4.33 -4.36
N LEU A 70 5.29 -3.19 -5.04
CA LEU A 70 6.53 -2.63 -5.60
C LEU A 70 7.52 -2.23 -4.51
N LEU A 71 7.05 -1.60 -3.44
CA LEU A 71 7.88 -1.26 -2.28
C LEU A 71 8.47 -2.53 -1.65
N PHE A 72 7.65 -3.54 -1.37
CA PHE A 72 8.12 -4.80 -0.80
C PHE A 72 9.10 -5.53 -1.71
N LYS A 73 8.89 -5.50 -3.03
CA LYS A 73 9.85 -6.04 -3.99
C LYS A 73 11.20 -5.30 -3.94
N HIS A 74 11.19 -3.99 -3.70
CA HIS A 74 12.38 -3.17 -3.63
C HIS A 74 13.13 -3.35 -2.30
N VAL A 75 12.38 -3.39 -1.19
CA VAL A 75 12.92 -3.52 0.17
C VAL A 75 13.36 -4.97 0.48
N GLY A 76 12.89 -5.94 -0.30
CA GLY A 76 13.13 -7.35 -0.08
C GLY A 76 12.10 -8.01 0.84
N HIS A 77 12.23 -9.33 0.98
CA HIS A 77 11.34 -10.11 1.83
C HIS A 77 11.67 -9.87 3.30
N PHE A 78 10.62 -9.70 4.11
CA PHE A 78 10.74 -9.65 5.57
C PHE A 78 10.54 -11.05 6.12
N ASP A 79 11.63 -11.72 6.45
CA ASP A 79 11.59 -12.98 7.16
C ASP A 79 11.89 -12.76 8.65
N LEU A 80 10.84 -12.88 9.47
CA LEU A 80 10.97 -12.70 10.91
C LEU A 80 11.70 -13.87 11.59
N ASP A 81 11.78 -15.02 10.93
CA ASP A 81 12.47 -16.20 11.50
C ASP A 81 13.99 -16.02 11.45
N GLU A 82 14.51 -15.23 10.50
CA GLU A 82 15.93 -14.88 10.40
C GLU A 82 16.38 -13.87 11.46
N LEU A 83 15.45 -13.23 12.19
CA LEU A 83 15.78 -12.21 13.18
C LEU A 83 16.30 -12.82 14.47
N THR A 84 17.47 -12.33 14.88
CA THR A 84 18.15 -12.60 16.15
C THR A 84 18.34 -11.31 16.95
N ALA A 85 18.75 -11.42 18.22
CA ALA A 85 19.07 -10.25 19.03
C ALA A 85 20.19 -9.39 18.39
N ASP A 86 21.16 -10.03 17.76
CA ASP A 86 22.36 -9.34 17.22
C ASP A 86 22.07 -8.60 15.90
N ASN A 87 21.13 -9.13 15.06
CA ASN A 87 20.88 -8.56 13.76
C ASN A 87 19.60 -7.71 13.65
N PHE A 88 18.75 -7.68 14.68
CA PHE A 88 17.42 -7.08 14.65
C PHE A 88 17.43 -5.63 14.14
N TRP A 89 18.23 -4.77 14.77
CA TRP A 89 18.27 -3.35 14.39
C TRP A 89 18.90 -3.11 13.03
N ASN A 90 20.01 -3.78 12.73
CA ASN A 90 20.68 -3.66 11.43
C ASN A 90 19.77 -4.13 10.29
N TYR A 91 18.99 -5.18 10.52
CA TYR A 91 18.01 -5.69 9.56
C TYR A 91 16.93 -4.66 9.21
N PHE A 92 16.41 -3.93 10.20
CA PHE A 92 15.44 -2.88 9.97
C PHE A 92 16.07 -1.61 9.41
N GLU A 93 17.24 -1.21 9.85
CA GLU A 93 17.95 -0.03 9.34
C GLU A 93 18.22 -0.15 7.84
N GLU A 94 18.70 -1.32 7.39
CA GLU A 94 18.95 -1.56 5.97
C GLU A 94 17.65 -1.43 5.15
N ARG A 95 16.59 -2.08 5.57
CA ARG A 95 15.30 -2.06 4.88
C ARG A 95 14.63 -0.69 4.92
N TYR A 96 14.77 0.01 6.03
CA TYR A 96 14.31 1.39 6.14
C TYR A 96 15.04 2.29 5.13
N GLY A 97 16.35 2.17 5.02
CA GLY A 97 17.14 2.91 4.03
C GLY A 97 16.70 2.63 2.60
N GLN A 98 16.42 1.37 2.27
CA GLN A 98 15.88 0.97 0.96
C GLN A 98 14.48 1.56 0.73
N ALA A 99 13.61 1.53 1.74
CA ALA A 99 12.26 2.12 1.66
C ALA A 99 12.33 3.65 1.44
N VAL A 100 13.18 4.34 2.20
CA VAL A 100 13.40 5.79 2.05
C VAL A 100 13.91 6.12 0.65
N THR A 101 14.84 5.35 0.13
CA THR A 101 15.36 5.51 -1.24
C THR A 101 14.26 5.34 -2.27
N PHE A 102 13.44 4.29 -2.14
CA PHE A 102 12.30 4.07 -3.03
C PHE A 102 11.30 5.24 -3.00
N ILE A 103 10.93 5.67 -1.80
CA ILE A 103 9.97 6.78 -1.60
C ILE A 103 10.53 8.09 -2.16
N SER A 104 11.81 8.38 -1.93
CA SER A 104 12.47 9.59 -2.42
C SER A 104 12.51 9.66 -3.95
N ASN A 105 12.71 8.52 -4.60
CA ASN A 105 12.69 8.40 -6.04
C ASN A 105 11.26 8.38 -6.63
N ASN A 106 10.25 8.18 -5.78
CA ASN A 106 8.85 8.05 -6.16
C ASN A 106 7.95 8.96 -5.30
N GLY A 107 8.14 10.27 -5.39
CA GLY A 107 7.46 11.25 -4.53
C GLY A 107 5.91 11.17 -4.53
N TRP A 108 5.31 10.54 -5.54
CA TRP A 108 3.88 10.25 -5.57
C TRP A 108 3.43 9.25 -4.49
N VAL A 109 4.35 8.39 -3.99
CA VAL A 109 4.07 7.41 -2.93
C VAL A 109 3.64 8.11 -1.64
N ILE A 110 4.28 9.23 -1.29
CA ILE A 110 3.93 10.03 -0.10
C ILE A 110 2.49 10.54 -0.22
N ARG A 111 2.12 11.04 -1.40
CA ARG A 111 0.75 11.55 -1.65
C ARG A 111 -0.28 10.43 -1.55
N PHE A 112 0.02 9.27 -2.06
CA PHE A 112 -0.85 8.09 -1.93
C PHE A 112 -1.01 7.65 -0.48
N GLY A 113 0.07 7.64 0.29
CA GLY A 113 0.03 7.36 1.73
C GLY A 113 -0.89 8.33 2.47
N ALA A 114 -0.79 9.62 2.19
CA ALA A 114 -1.64 10.64 2.80
C ALA A 114 -3.13 10.46 2.44
N ILE A 115 -3.44 10.18 1.16
CA ILE A 115 -4.81 9.90 0.72
C ILE A 115 -5.33 8.63 1.39
N PHE A 116 -4.53 7.57 1.41
CA PHE A 116 -4.88 6.31 2.02
C PHE A 116 -5.19 6.48 3.52
N TYR A 117 -4.36 7.23 4.24
CA TYR A 117 -4.58 7.55 5.64
C TYR A 117 -5.87 8.36 5.86
N ALA A 118 -6.14 9.35 5.01
CA ALA A 118 -7.35 10.17 5.09
C ALA A 118 -8.64 9.38 4.83
N LEU A 119 -8.57 8.28 4.08
CA LEU A 119 -9.70 7.38 3.84
C LEU A 119 -9.94 6.37 4.97
N ARG A 120 -9.04 6.31 5.96
CA ARG A 120 -9.16 5.43 7.12
C ARG A 120 -10.43 5.76 7.91
N GLY A 121 -11.27 4.75 8.12
CA GLY A 121 -12.50 4.90 8.91
C GLY A 121 -13.71 5.44 8.15
N ASP A 122 -13.60 5.74 6.85
CA ASP A 122 -14.76 6.10 6.04
C ASP A 122 -15.67 4.85 5.83
N PRO A 123 -16.92 4.83 6.36
CA PRO A 123 -17.80 3.67 6.26
C PRO A 123 -18.20 3.34 4.82
N LYS A 124 -18.20 4.32 3.94
CA LYS A 124 -18.62 4.14 2.52
C LYS A 124 -17.48 3.68 1.62
N ARG A 125 -16.21 3.98 2.01
CA ARG A 125 -15.01 3.75 1.20
C ARG A 125 -14.07 2.74 1.85
N GLY A 126 -14.39 2.34 3.11
CA GLY A 126 -13.44 1.79 4.07
C GLY A 126 -13.22 0.28 4.03
N SER A 127 -14.05 -0.55 3.37
CA SER A 127 -13.86 -1.99 3.51
C SER A 127 -12.53 -2.49 2.94
N ALA A 128 -12.08 -1.93 1.84
CA ALA A 128 -10.83 -2.32 1.19
C ALA A 128 -9.62 -1.62 1.83
N THR A 129 -9.72 -0.31 2.13
CA THR A 129 -8.69 0.42 2.89
C THR A 129 -8.50 -0.16 4.28
N ASN A 130 -9.57 -0.52 4.97
CA ASN A 130 -9.50 -1.15 6.30
C ASN A 130 -8.77 -2.50 6.25
N ARG A 131 -8.97 -3.33 5.23
CA ARG A 131 -8.18 -4.58 5.08
C ARG A 131 -6.69 -4.32 4.96
N LEU A 132 -6.30 -3.35 4.16
CA LEU A 132 -4.88 -2.98 4.01
C LEU A 132 -4.28 -2.46 5.33
N PHE A 133 -5.03 -1.64 6.06
CA PHE A 133 -4.61 -1.19 7.40
C PHE A 133 -4.47 -2.35 8.37
N GLN A 134 -5.41 -3.29 8.40
CA GLN A 134 -5.31 -4.46 9.25
C GLN A 134 -4.10 -5.32 8.88
N THR A 135 -3.82 -5.50 7.59
CA THR A 135 -2.62 -6.21 7.14
C THR A 135 -1.34 -5.50 7.60
N ALA A 136 -1.25 -4.19 7.41
CA ALA A 136 -0.09 -3.40 7.86
C ALA A 136 0.07 -3.46 9.39
N ARG A 137 -1.03 -3.34 10.13
CA ARG A 137 -1.05 -3.46 11.59
C ARG A 137 -0.54 -4.83 12.04
N SER A 138 -1.05 -5.92 11.46
CA SER A 138 -0.61 -7.28 11.80
C SER A 138 0.88 -7.49 11.55
N TRP A 139 1.45 -6.82 10.56
CA TRP A 139 2.89 -6.82 10.30
C TRP A 139 3.68 -6.15 11.43
N VAL A 140 3.26 -4.95 11.85
CA VAL A 140 3.89 -4.23 12.95
C VAL A 140 3.79 -5.03 14.24
N GLU A 141 2.63 -5.62 14.53
CA GLU A 141 2.43 -6.50 15.69
C GLU A 141 3.38 -7.71 15.67
N ALA A 142 3.56 -8.35 14.51
CA ALA A 142 4.47 -9.48 14.38
C ALA A 142 5.94 -9.08 14.64
N ILE A 143 6.36 -7.93 14.15
CA ILE A 143 7.71 -7.38 14.39
C ILE A 143 7.91 -7.08 15.88
N ILE A 144 6.95 -6.42 16.53
CA ILE A 144 7.01 -6.10 17.97
C ILE A 144 7.11 -7.39 18.79
N ARG A 145 6.23 -8.37 18.53
CA ARG A 145 6.28 -9.68 19.21
C ARG A 145 7.62 -10.38 19.05
N LYS A 146 8.19 -10.36 17.85
CA LYS A 146 9.52 -10.92 17.63
C LYS A 146 10.58 -10.20 18.44
N GLY A 147 10.59 -8.87 18.45
CA GLY A 147 11.51 -8.07 19.26
C GLY A 147 11.36 -8.32 20.76
N GLN A 148 10.13 -8.49 21.26
CA GLN A 148 9.84 -8.86 22.65
C GLN A 148 10.38 -10.26 22.97
N SER A 149 10.18 -11.25 22.09
CA SER A 149 10.69 -12.62 22.27
C SER A 149 12.21 -12.68 22.30
N LEU A 150 12.88 -11.75 21.63
CA LEU A 150 14.34 -11.61 21.62
C LEU A 150 14.88 -10.74 22.77
N GLY A 151 14.00 -10.18 23.62
CA GLY A 151 14.38 -9.28 24.71
C GLY A 151 14.86 -7.88 24.28
N ILE A 152 14.61 -7.50 23.03
CA ILE A 152 15.05 -6.21 22.45
C ILE A 152 13.99 -5.13 22.64
N VAL A 153 12.72 -5.50 22.52
CA VAL A 153 11.57 -4.63 22.72
C VAL A 153 11.01 -4.89 24.13
N ARG A 154 10.66 -3.82 24.82
CA ARG A 154 10.06 -3.90 26.16
C ARG A 154 8.76 -4.72 26.14
N ASN A 155 8.54 -5.51 27.18
CA ASN A 155 7.37 -6.39 27.33
C ASN A 155 6.46 -6.02 28.52
N ASP A 156 6.74 -4.89 29.16
CA ASP A 156 5.97 -4.37 30.30
C ASP A 156 4.75 -3.51 29.86
N LEU A 157 4.62 -3.24 28.55
CA LEU A 157 3.47 -2.55 27.98
C LEU A 157 2.65 -3.49 27.08
N PRO A 158 1.32 -3.33 27.07
CA PRO A 158 0.47 -4.03 26.10
C PRO A 158 0.91 -3.75 24.66
N GLU A 159 0.89 -4.78 23.83
CA GLU A 159 1.26 -4.71 22.41
C GLU A 159 0.47 -3.63 21.65
N SER A 160 -0.82 -3.46 21.98
CA SER A 160 -1.69 -2.43 21.38
C SER A 160 -1.17 -1.01 21.59
N LEU A 161 -0.57 -0.71 22.74
CA LEU A 161 0.00 0.61 22.99
C LEU A 161 1.27 0.86 22.18
N LEU A 162 2.04 -0.18 21.88
CA LEU A 162 3.27 -0.08 21.09
C LEU A 162 2.98 0.03 19.57
N VAL A 163 1.82 -0.47 19.15
CA VAL A 163 1.40 -0.42 17.73
C VAL A 163 0.71 0.90 17.39
N ASP A 164 0.00 1.50 18.34
CA ASP A 164 -0.80 2.71 18.15
C ASP A 164 -0.04 4.01 18.47
N SER A 165 1.18 3.89 19.02
CA SER A 165 2.08 5.01 19.31
C SER A 165 2.90 5.43 18.10
#